data_41dbfd2206a1af8be7d50e6f79b3c644
#
_entry.id   41dbfd2206a1af8be7d50e6f79b3c644
#
_cell.length_a   1.000
_cell.length_b   1.000
_cell.length_c   1.000
_cell.angle_alpha   90.00
_cell.angle_beta   90.00
_cell.angle_gamma   90.00
#
_symmetry.space_group_name_H-M   'P 1'
#
loop_
_entity.id
_entity.type
_entity.pdbx_description
1 polymer ?
#
loop_
_entity_poly.entity_id
_entity_poly.type
_entity_poly.pdbx_seq_one_letter_code
_entity_poly.pdbx_strand_id
1 'polypeptide(L)'
;EETRYYLNGIYLHKDDKKLISVATDGHRLARTSINLPSGADLISGSIIPRKAIYEIRKLIEDYSDDEGVLVSLSETKIRVCVNDTTITSKLIDGNFPDYEKVIPKDNNNLISLDCIKFSESVDRVSTIFSDKSKSVRMSLSENKLTLEANSPDTGSAIEEIELAYSNEEISIGFNSKYLLDVTSQVGSGILNMSLKDSGAPALISIPDDPESLFVLMPMRV
;
A
#
# COMPACT_ATOMS: atom_id res chain seq x y z
N GLU A 1 10.81 9.66 -0.14
CA GLU A 1 10.50 11.07 -0.47
C GLU A 1 11.41 11.99 0.36
N GLU A 2 12.56 12.38 -0.19
CA GLU A 2 13.57 13.14 0.55
C GLU A 2 13.18 14.61 0.78
N THR A 3 12.39 15.18 -0.12
CA THR A 3 11.97 16.59 -0.05
C THR A 3 10.84 16.84 0.96
N ARG A 4 9.99 15.84 1.15
CA ARG A 4 8.87 15.86 2.11
C ARG A 4 9.20 14.95 3.30
N TYR A 5 10.13 15.39 4.14
CA TYR A 5 10.68 14.60 5.26
C TYR A 5 9.59 14.00 6.19
N TYR A 6 8.44 14.66 6.34
CA TYR A 6 7.31 14.18 7.12
C TYR A 6 6.59 12.96 6.50
N LEU A 7 6.89 12.61 5.24
CA LEU A 7 6.44 11.36 4.60
C LEU A 7 7.47 10.22 4.70
N ASN A 8 8.67 10.50 5.23
CA ASN A 8 9.73 9.50 5.33
C ASN A 8 9.59 8.64 6.60
N GLY A 9 8.39 8.11 6.82
CA GLY A 9 8.06 7.30 7.97
C GLY A 9 6.63 6.78 7.93
N ILE A 10 6.21 6.16 9.03
CA ILE A 10 4.83 5.72 9.25
C ILE A 10 4.15 6.67 10.22
N TYR A 11 2.99 7.18 9.84
CA TYR A 11 2.12 7.93 10.72
C TYR A 11 1.28 6.96 11.54
N LEU A 12 1.48 6.99 12.85
CA LEU A 12 0.75 6.19 13.83
C LEU A 12 -0.18 7.11 14.61
N HIS A 13 -1.48 6.82 14.57
CA HIS A 13 -2.46 7.62 15.33
C HIS A 13 -3.62 6.75 15.78
N LYS A 14 -4.39 7.32 16.70
CA LYS A 14 -5.63 6.73 17.18
C LYS A 14 -6.83 7.35 16.46
N ASP A 15 -7.81 6.54 16.12
CA ASP A 15 -9.14 6.96 15.72
C ASP A 15 -10.17 6.05 16.38
N ASP A 16 -11.06 6.64 17.22
CA ASP A 16 -12.00 5.94 18.10
C ASP A 16 -11.31 4.78 18.87
N LYS A 17 -11.67 3.55 18.56
CA LYS A 17 -11.14 2.31 19.18
C LYS A 17 -10.07 1.60 18.35
N LYS A 18 -9.53 2.28 17.34
CA LYS A 18 -8.50 1.73 16.46
C LYS A 18 -7.18 2.46 16.62
N LEU A 19 -6.10 1.71 16.53
CA LEU A 19 -4.76 2.22 16.30
C LEU A 19 -4.46 2.05 14.82
N ILE A 20 -4.18 3.15 14.13
CA ILE A 20 -4.04 3.21 12.68
C ILE A 20 -2.61 3.55 12.31
N SER A 21 -2.08 2.83 11.35
CA SER A 21 -0.78 3.07 10.73
C SER A 21 -0.97 3.44 9.26
N VAL A 22 -0.35 4.54 8.84
CA VAL A 22 -0.44 5.05 7.46
C VAL A 22 0.93 5.40 6.94
N ALA A 23 1.18 5.04 5.68
CA ALA A 23 2.36 5.47 4.92
C ALA A 23 1.96 5.92 3.52
N THR A 24 2.62 6.97 3.01
CA THR A 24 2.43 7.47 1.65
C THR A 24 3.68 8.17 1.14
N ASP A 25 3.88 8.11 -0.17
CA ASP A 25 4.88 8.89 -0.91
C ASP A 25 4.24 9.96 -1.82
N GLY A 26 2.91 10.13 -1.72
CA GLY A 26 2.11 11.04 -2.54
C GLY A 26 1.64 10.45 -3.87
N HIS A 27 2.11 9.24 -4.23
CA HIS A 27 1.68 8.50 -5.41
C HIS A 27 0.93 7.21 -5.06
N ARG A 28 1.13 6.73 -3.85
CA ARG A 28 0.44 5.59 -3.28
C ARG A 28 0.29 5.76 -1.78
N LEU A 29 -0.63 5.05 -1.20
CA LEU A 29 -0.89 5.04 0.24
C LEU A 29 -1.14 3.61 0.69
N ALA A 30 -0.63 3.26 1.86
CA ALA A 30 -0.99 2.05 2.59
C ALA A 30 -1.52 2.44 3.97
N ARG A 31 -2.64 1.86 4.37
CA ARG A 31 -3.24 2.03 5.69
C ARG A 31 -3.59 0.67 6.25
N THR A 32 -3.29 0.46 7.51
CA THR A 32 -3.79 -0.69 8.27
C THR A 32 -4.21 -0.25 9.67
N SER A 33 -5.09 -1.00 10.30
CA SER A 33 -5.56 -0.72 11.65
C SER A 33 -5.65 -1.99 12.50
N ILE A 34 -5.53 -1.80 13.80
CA ILE A 34 -5.79 -2.84 14.79
C ILE A 34 -6.71 -2.27 15.87
N ASN A 35 -7.32 -3.13 16.69
CA ASN A 35 -8.01 -2.67 17.88
C ASN A 35 -7.03 -1.94 18.79
N LEU A 36 -7.49 -0.84 19.38
CA LEU A 36 -6.65 -0.01 20.24
C LEU A 36 -6.08 -0.85 21.39
N PRO A 37 -4.75 -0.97 21.52
CA PRO A 37 -4.15 -1.69 22.63
C PRO A 37 -4.41 -1.00 23.98
N SER A 38 -4.38 -1.77 25.06
CA SER A 38 -4.49 -1.23 26.41
C SER A 38 -3.39 -0.21 26.67
N GLY A 39 -3.76 0.94 27.24
CA GLY A 39 -2.84 2.05 27.51
C GLY A 39 -2.54 2.99 26.35
N ALA A 40 -3.13 2.74 25.17
CA ALA A 40 -2.94 3.58 23.98
C ALA A 40 -3.95 4.75 23.86
N ASP A 41 -4.79 4.97 24.87
CA ASP A 41 -5.87 5.98 24.84
C ASP A 41 -5.38 7.42 24.63
N LEU A 42 -4.16 7.73 25.04
CA LEU A 42 -3.57 9.07 24.98
C LEU A 42 -2.62 9.27 23.77
N ILE A 43 -2.57 8.34 22.82
CA ILE A 43 -1.72 8.49 21.65
C ILE A 43 -2.22 9.67 20.81
N SER A 44 -1.37 10.68 20.68
CA SER A 44 -1.46 11.71 19.64
C SER A 44 -0.77 11.21 18.37
N GLY A 45 -1.18 11.68 17.18
CA GLY A 45 -0.54 11.28 15.93
C GLY A 45 0.98 11.51 15.96
N SER A 46 1.74 10.49 15.59
CA SER A 46 3.21 10.48 15.61
C SER A 46 3.79 9.90 14.35
N ILE A 47 4.84 10.52 13.80
CA ILE A 47 5.52 10.02 12.61
C ILE A 47 6.79 9.28 13.02
N ILE A 48 6.79 7.96 12.83
CA ILE A 48 7.90 7.08 13.19
C ILE A 48 8.83 6.99 11.97
N PRO A 49 10.13 7.35 12.09
CA PRO A 49 11.06 7.37 10.97
C PRO A 49 11.20 5.99 10.29
N ARG A 50 11.31 5.98 8.96
CA ARG A 50 11.50 4.78 8.15
C ARG A 50 12.62 3.87 8.68
N LYS A 51 13.76 4.45 9.09
CA LYS A 51 14.88 3.67 9.64
C LYS A 51 14.48 2.95 10.94
N ALA A 52 13.74 3.62 11.82
CA ALA A 52 13.27 3.00 13.06
C ALA A 52 12.30 1.85 12.78
N ILE A 53 11.35 2.03 11.85
CA ILE A 53 10.42 0.98 11.43
C ILE A 53 11.16 -0.24 10.88
N TYR A 54 12.18 -0.03 10.05
CA TYR A 54 12.98 -1.12 9.49
C TYR A 54 13.69 -1.95 10.58
N GLU A 55 14.28 -1.29 11.57
CA GLU A 55 14.95 -1.98 12.68
C GLU A 55 13.93 -2.67 13.63
N ILE A 56 12.78 -2.02 13.88
CA ILE A 56 11.69 -2.62 14.67
C ILE A 56 11.16 -3.87 13.97
N ARG A 57 10.92 -3.80 12.67
CA ARG A 57 10.46 -4.93 11.88
C ARG A 57 11.42 -6.13 11.98
N LYS A 58 12.71 -5.91 11.78
CA LYS A 58 13.72 -6.95 11.94
C LYS A 58 13.69 -7.58 13.33
N LEU A 59 13.58 -6.74 14.35
CA LEU A 59 13.51 -7.22 15.73
C LEU A 59 12.30 -8.11 15.97
N ILE A 60 11.15 -7.78 15.39
CA ILE A 60 9.90 -8.53 15.54
C ILE A 60 9.95 -9.85 14.72
N GLU A 61 10.50 -9.82 13.50
CA GLU A 61 10.58 -11.00 12.64
C GLU A 61 11.39 -12.17 13.26
N ASP A 62 12.32 -11.86 14.16
CA ASP A 62 13.17 -12.83 14.83
C ASP A 62 12.50 -13.48 16.08
N TYR A 63 11.29 -13.04 16.47
CA TYR A 63 10.62 -13.47 17.69
C TYR A 63 9.31 -14.22 17.42
N SER A 64 8.96 -15.14 18.32
CA SER A 64 7.70 -15.90 18.25
C SER A 64 6.49 -15.06 18.67
N ASP A 65 5.32 -15.38 18.12
CA ASP A 65 4.04 -14.67 18.32
C ASP A 65 3.55 -14.61 19.78
N ASP A 66 4.11 -15.42 20.67
CA ASP A 66 3.69 -15.52 22.08
C ASP A 66 4.27 -14.40 22.97
N GLU A 67 5.20 -13.62 22.46
CA GLU A 67 5.89 -12.57 23.21
C GLU A 67 5.37 -11.19 22.79
N GLY A 68 4.72 -10.52 23.74
CA GLY A 68 4.17 -9.19 23.48
C GLY A 68 5.24 -8.12 23.19
N VAL A 69 4.90 -7.17 22.32
CA VAL A 69 5.73 -6.00 22.03
C VAL A 69 5.26 -4.82 22.90
N LEU A 70 6.15 -4.30 23.74
CA LEU A 70 5.85 -3.11 24.54
C LEU A 70 6.27 -1.86 23.78
N VAL A 71 5.29 -1.02 23.44
CA VAL A 71 5.52 0.26 22.78
C VAL A 71 5.25 1.40 23.73
N SER A 72 6.18 2.35 23.86
CA SER A 72 6.02 3.57 24.62
C SER A 72 6.26 4.77 23.71
N LEU A 73 5.32 5.71 23.71
CA LEU A 73 5.38 6.95 22.94
C LEU A 73 5.48 8.15 23.89
N SER A 74 6.33 9.09 23.57
CA SER A 74 6.36 10.44 24.12
C SER A 74 6.18 11.44 22.99
N GLU A 75 6.13 12.74 23.31
CA GLU A 75 6.03 13.80 22.30
C GLU A 75 7.15 13.76 21.23
N THR A 76 8.34 13.25 21.58
CA THR A 76 9.52 13.31 20.71
C THR A 76 10.18 11.97 20.41
N LYS A 77 9.75 10.89 21.07
CA LYS A 77 10.43 9.58 20.97
C LYS A 77 9.45 8.44 20.98
N ILE A 78 9.83 7.38 20.27
CA ILE A 78 9.25 6.04 20.40
C ILE A 78 10.29 5.11 21.03
N ARG A 79 9.84 4.24 21.91
CA ARG A 79 10.61 3.14 22.48
C ARG A 79 9.83 1.85 22.28
N VAL A 80 10.49 0.85 21.72
CA VAL A 80 9.93 -0.48 21.47
C VAL A 80 10.81 -1.49 22.18
N CYS A 81 10.20 -2.30 23.05
CA CYS A 81 10.88 -3.38 23.78
C CYS A 81 10.29 -4.71 23.33
N VAL A 82 11.16 -5.63 22.96
CA VAL A 82 10.85 -7.04 22.67
C VAL A 82 11.86 -7.84 23.44
N ASN A 83 11.39 -8.59 24.43
CA ASN A 83 12.25 -9.28 25.40
C ASN A 83 13.32 -8.36 26.01
N ASP A 84 14.57 -8.78 25.94
CA ASP A 84 15.72 -8.03 26.49
C ASP A 84 16.24 -6.93 25.54
N THR A 85 15.65 -6.78 24.35
CA THR A 85 16.08 -5.81 23.35
C THR A 85 15.18 -4.59 23.33
N THR A 86 15.79 -3.40 23.37
CA THR A 86 15.09 -2.13 23.33
C THR A 86 15.62 -1.26 22.19
N ILE A 87 14.70 -0.81 21.33
CA ILE A 87 14.96 0.19 20.31
C ILE A 87 14.34 1.52 20.74
N THR A 88 15.11 2.59 20.71
CA THR A 88 14.62 3.96 20.95
C THR A 88 14.94 4.84 19.76
N SER A 89 13.96 5.54 19.22
CA SER A 89 14.12 6.49 18.12
C SER A 89 13.47 7.83 18.43
N LYS A 90 14.01 8.90 17.83
CA LYS A 90 13.28 10.16 17.76
C LYS A 90 12.14 10.04 16.75
N LEU A 91 11.03 10.74 17.02
CA LEU A 91 9.96 10.93 16.06
C LEU A 91 10.32 12.01 15.05
N ILE A 92 9.68 11.98 13.88
CA ILE A 92 9.78 13.08 12.91
C ILE A 92 8.84 14.20 13.39
N ASP A 93 9.40 15.39 13.57
CA ASP A 93 8.63 16.58 13.85
C ASP A 93 8.02 17.11 12.55
N GLY A 94 6.68 17.13 12.47
CA GLY A 94 5.96 17.58 11.28
C GLY A 94 4.50 17.15 11.30
N ASN A 95 3.73 17.72 10.38
CA ASN A 95 2.33 17.39 10.21
C ASN A 95 2.17 16.39 9.06
N PHE A 96 1.64 15.21 9.37
CA PHE A 96 1.25 14.27 8.34
C PHE A 96 0.02 14.81 7.60
N PRO A 97 -0.05 14.67 6.26
CA PRO A 97 -1.18 15.17 5.49
C PRO A 97 -2.50 14.46 5.85
N ASP A 98 -3.60 15.14 5.60
CA ASP A 98 -4.95 14.58 5.75
C ASP A 98 -5.17 13.51 4.66
N TYR A 99 -4.74 12.31 4.97
CA TYR A 99 -4.73 11.17 4.05
C TYR A 99 -6.14 10.62 3.76
N GLU A 100 -7.11 10.87 4.62
CA GLU A 100 -8.48 10.38 4.43
C GLU A 100 -9.14 10.98 3.19
N LYS A 101 -8.74 12.19 2.82
CA LYS A 101 -9.23 12.87 1.61
C LYS A 101 -8.78 12.22 0.31
N VAL A 102 -7.71 11.43 0.33
CA VAL A 102 -7.20 10.75 -0.88
C VAL A 102 -7.73 9.34 -1.03
N ILE A 103 -8.40 8.79 -0.01
CA ILE A 103 -9.04 7.48 -0.09
C ILE A 103 -10.34 7.62 -0.91
N PRO A 104 -10.44 6.94 -2.07
CA PRO A 104 -11.63 7.04 -2.91
C PRO A 104 -12.87 6.46 -2.22
N LYS A 105 -14.01 7.14 -2.39
CA LYS A 105 -15.30 6.69 -1.83
C LYS A 105 -16.30 6.26 -2.91
N ASP A 106 -16.07 6.67 -4.17
CA ASP A 106 -17.04 6.55 -5.28
C ASP A 106 -16.51 5.64 -6.39
N ASN A 107 -15.64 4.71 -6.09
CA ASN A 107 -15.10 3.73 -7.03
C ASN A 107 -16.06 2.55 -7.15
N ASN A 108 -16.93 2.57 -8.16
CA ASN A 108 -18.03 1.61 -8.30
C ASN A 108 -17.68 0.39 -9.18
N ASN A 109 -16.55 0.41 -9.89
CA ASN A 109 -16.12 -0.69 -10.73
C ASN A 109 -15.17 -1.59 -9.94
N LEU A 110 -15.74 -2.61 -9.31
CA LEU A 110 -15.02 -3.59 -8.51
C LEU A 110 -14.60 -4.77 -9.39
N ILE A 111 -13.32 -5.12 -9.30
CA ILE A 111 -12.77 -6.38 -9.82
C ILE A 111 -12.10 -7.16 -8.71
N SER A 112 -12.23 -8.49 -8.77
CA SER A 112 -11.56 -9.42 -7.85
C SER A 112 -10.52 -10.22 -8.62
N LEU A 113 -9.29 -10.20 -8.16
CA LEU A 113 -8.14 -10.79 -8.83
C LEU A 113 -7.47 -11.81 -7.91
N ASP A 114 -7.07 -12.95 -8.46
CA ASP A 114 -6.11 -13.83 -7.80
C ASP A 114 -4.77 -13.10 -7.71
N CYS A 115 -4.30 -12.86 -6.50
CA CYS A 115 -3.14 -12.01 -6.24
C CYS A 115 -1.86 -12.54 -6.89
N ILE A 116 -1.65 -13.86 -6.85
CA ILE A 116 -0.45 -14.50 -7.41
C ILE A 116 -0.48 -14.37 -8.94
N LYS A 117 -1.58 -14.77 -9.59
CA LYS A 117 -1.71 -14.68 -11.04
C LYS A 117 -1.57 -13.26 -11.55
N PHE A 118 -2.21 -12.30 -10.86
CA PHE A 118 -2.10 -10.88 -11.21
C PHE A 118 -0.66 -10.37 -11.06
N SER A 119 0.00 -10.69 -9.95
CA SER A 119 1.39 -10.31 -9.70
C SER A 119 2.34 -10.85 -10.78
N GLU A 120 2.23 -12.14 -11.10
CA GLU A 120 3.03 -12.77 -12.14
C GLU A 120 2.79 -12.16 -13.52
N SER A 121 1.52 -11.82 -13.86
CA SER A 121 1.18 -11.18 -15.13
C SER A 121 1.75 -9.76 -15.22
N VAL A 122 1.65 -8.97 -14.13
CA VAL A 122 2.29 -7.65 -14.06
C VAL A 122 3.80 -7.74 -14.17
N ASP A 123 4.42 -8.70 -13.51
CA ASP A 123 5.87 -8.92 -13.57
C ASP A 123 6.30 -9.26 -15.00
N ARG A 124 5.64 -10.23 -15.66
CA ARG A 124 5.95 -10.64 -17.04
C ARG A 124 5.85 -9.49 -18.04
N VAL A 125 4.75 -8.71 -18.06
CA VAL A 125 4.63 -7.57 -18.97
C VAL A 125 5.63 -6.47 -18.67
N SER A 126 6.06 -6.36 -17.42
CA SER A 126 6.99 -5.32 -16.96
C SER A 126 8.44 -5.59 -17.33
N THR A 127 8.78 -6.81 -17.76
CA THR A 127 10.16 -7.20 -18.14
C THR A 127 10.71 -6.42 -19.33
N ILE A 128 9.83 -5.85 -20.16
CA ILE A 128 10.25 -5.03 -21.30
C ILE A 128 10.73 -3.63 -20.91
N PHE A 129 10.47 -3.18 -19.68
CA PHE A 129 10.87 -1.84 -19.29
C PHE A 129 12.37 -1.75 -19.00
N SER A 130 13.03 -0.78 -19.64
CA SER A 130 14.26 -0.21 -19.10
C SER A 130 13.91 0.68 -17.91
N ASP A 131 14.88 1.04 -17.05
CA ASP A 131 14.68 1.73 -15.76
C ASP A 131 13.84 3.03 -15.77
N LYS A 132 13.51 3.57 -16.94
CA LYS A 132 12.87 4.90 -17.09
C LYS A 132 11.36 4.91 -17.23
N SER A 133 10.72 3.83 -17.67
CA SER A 133 9.26 3.77 -17.84
C SER A 133 8.74 2.49 -17.24
N LYS A 134 7.85 2.61 -16.26
CA LYS A 134 7.28 1.48 -15.54
C LYS A 134 5.75 1.51 -15.57
N SER A 135 5.17 2.12 -16.62
CA SER A 135 3.73 2.27 -16.72
C SER A 135 3.11 1.07 -17.43
N VAL A 136 2.28 0.31 -16.70
CA VAL A 136 1.43 -0.75 -17.24
C VAL A 136 0.03 -0.18 -17.41
N ARG A 137 -0.53 -0.32 -18.62
CA ARG A 137 -1.93 -0.04 -18.91
C ARG A 137 -2.77 -1.26 -18.53
N MET A 138 -3.80 -1.04 -17.75
CA MET A 138 -4.84 -2.00 -17.41
C MET A 138 -6.10 -1.62 -18.16
N SER A 139 -6.60 -2.47 -19.05
CA SER A 139 -7.84 -2.25 -19.79
C SER A 139 -8.85 -3.32 -19.41
N LEU A 140 -9.96 -2.89 -18.81
CA LEU A 140 -11.09 -3.72 -18.43
C LEU A 140 -12.12 -3.69 -19.57
N SER A 141 -12.52 -4.85 -20.01
CA SER A 141 -13.64 -5.08 -20.93
C SER A 141 -14.45 -6.27 -20.45
N GLU A 142 -15.54 -6.61 -21.13
CA GLU A 142 -16.40 -7.71 -20.72
C GLU A 142 -15.62 -9.01 -20.46
N ASN A 143 -15.64 -9.47 -19.20
CA ASN A 143 -14.99 -10.68 -18.70
C ASN A 143 -13.46 -10.76 -18.89
N LYS A 144 -12.81 -9.60 -19.08
CA LYS A 144 -11.39 -9.58 -19.38
C LYS A 144 -10.65 -8.37 -18.81
N LEU A 145 -9.46 -8.60 -18.28
CA LEU A 145 -8.45 -7.59 -17.99
C LEU A 145 -7.27 -7.79 -18.94
N THR A 146 -6.94 -6.78 -19.71
CA THR A 146 -5.72 -6.74 -20.53
C THR A 146 -4.67 -5.87 -19.84
N LEU A 147 -3.48 -6.44 -19.65
CA LEU A 147 -2.28 -5.74 -19.19
C LEU A 147 -1.40 -5.45 -20.40
N GLU A 148 -1.04 -4.20 -20.60
CA GLU A 148 -0.20 -3.77 -21.72
C GLU A 148 0.96 -2.91 -21.21
N ALA A 149 2.16 -3.23 -21.67
CA ALA A 149 3.36 -2.47 -21.46
C ALA A 149 4.00 -2.13 -22.79
N ASN A 150 4.38 -0.86 -22.97
CA ASN A 150 5.02 -0.38 -24.20
C ASN A 150 6.34 0.32 -23.85
N SER A 151 7.39 -0.06 -24.56
CA SER A 151 8.70 0.56 -24.48
C SER A 151 9.22 0.87 -25.88
N PRO A 152 9.61 2.13 -26.15
CA PRO A 152 10.11 2.52 -27.48
C PRO A 152 11.33 1.72 -27.92
N ASP A 153 12.14 1.26 -26.97
CA ASP A 153 13.43 0.61 -27.27
C ASP A 153 13.31 -0.92 -27.35
N THR A 154 12.38 -1.53 -26.63
CA THR A 154 12.30 -2.98 -26.43
C THR A 154 11.02 -3.62 -26.99
N GLY A 155 10.03 -2.81 -27.40
CA GLY A 155 8.78 -3.28 -27.98
C GLY A 155 7.60 -3.26 -27.03
N SER A 156 6.63 -4.16 -27.22
CA SER A 156 5.41 -4.25 -26.41
C SER A 156 5.20 -5.64 -25.84
N ALA A 157 4.58 -5.71 -24.67
CA ALA A 157 4.11 -6.93 -24.04
C ALA A 157 2.63 -6.78 -23.68
N ILE A 158 1.87 -7.82 -23.96
CA ILE A 158 0.43 -7.87 -23.67
C ILE A 158 0.13 -9.20 -22.99
N GLU A 159 -0.70 -9.15 -21.97
CA GLU A 159 -1.22 -10.33 -21.28
C GLU A 159 -2.68 -10.15 -20.93
N GLU A 160 -3.46 -11.21 -20.98
CA GLU A 160 -4.89 -11.20 -20.70
C GLU A 160 -5.20 -12.08 -19.50
N ILE A 161 -6.06 -11.59 -18.62
CA ILE A 161 -6.55 -12.29 -17.43
C ILE A 161 -8.08 -12.35 -17.55
N GLU A 162 -8.65 -13.54 -17.48
CA GLU A 162 -10.10 -13.73 -17.39
C GLU A 162 -10.58 -13.38 -15.98
N LEU A 163 -11.64 -12.59 -15.93
CA LEU A 163 -12.29 -12.20 -14.67
C LEU A 163 -13.77 -11.86 -14.92
N ALA A 164 -14.58 -11.89 -13.89
CA ALA A 164 -15.98 -11.46 -13.99
C ALA A 164 -16.06 -9.92 -13.99
N TYR A 165 -16.42 -9.35 -15.15
CA TYR A 165 -16.63 -7.91 -15.33
C TYR A 165 -17.66 -7.66 -16.39
N SER A 166 -18.63 -6.79 -16.12
CA SER A 166 -19.73 -6.46 -17.04
C SER A 166 -20.10 -4.97 -17.04
N ASN A 167 -19.25 -4.12 -16.42
CA ASN A 167 -19.44 -2.67 -16.41
C ASN A 167 -18.80 -2.02 -17.65
N GLU A 168 -18.84 -0.69 -17.72
CA GLU A 168 -18.23 0.08 -18.79
C GLU A 168 -16.72 -0.17 -18.90
N GLU A 169 -16.21 -0.12 -20.12
CA GLU A 169 -14.78 -0.29 -20.36
C GLU A 169 -13.97 0.81 -19.68
N ILE A 170 -12.92 0.42 -18.98
CA ILE A 170 -11.98 1.33 -18.32
C ILE A 170 -10.57 1.03 -18.79
N SER A 171 -9.83 2.05 -19.20
CA SER A 171 -8.40 1.96 -19.46
C SER A 171 -7.65 2.92 -18.55
N ILE A 172 -6.77 2.39 -17.68
CA ILE A 172 -6.06 3.15 -16.65
C ILE A 172 -4.61 2.67 -16.56
N GLY A 173 -3.67 3.59 -16.37
CA GLY A 173 -2.25 3.27 -16.22
C GLY A 173 -1.82 3.27 -14.77
N PHE A 174 -0.92 2.34 -14.41
CA PHE A 174 -0.28 2.31 -13.09
C PHE A 174 1.22 2.04 -13.19
N ASN A 175 1.96 2.48 -12.20
CA ASN A 175 3.35 2.07 -12.04
C ASN A 175 3.41 0.58 -11.66
N SER A 176 4.04 -0.23 -12.51
CA SER A 176 4.16 -1.68 -12.29
C SER A 176 4.79 -2.04 -10.95
N LYS A 177 5.80 -1.28 -10.54
CA LYS A 177 6.44 -1.49 -9.24
C LYS A 177 5.46 -1.29 -8.07
N TYR A 178 4.56 -0.30 -8.17
CA TYR A 178 3.58 -0.07 -7.12
C TYR A 178 2.53 -1.18 -7.05
N LEU A 179 2.11 -1.71 -8.21
CA LEU A 179 1.26 -2.90 -8.26
C LEU A 179 1.94 -4.10 -7.61
N LEU A 180 3.20 -4.37 -7.96
CA LEU A 180 3.99 -5.47 -7.39
C LEU A 180 4.26 -5.28 -5.89
N ASP A 181 4.53 -4.06 -5.44
CA ASP A 181 4.72 -3.78 -4.01
C ASP A 181 3.44 -4.07 -3.22
N VAL A 182 2.25 -3.74 -3.74
CA VAL A 182 0.96 -4.07 -3.09
C VAL A 182 0.72 -5.58 -3.09
N THR A 183 0.88 -6.26 -4.25
CA THR A 183 0.66 -7.71 -4.32
C THR A 183 1.60 -8.48 -3.42
N SER A 184 2.82 -8.00 -3.20
CA SER A 184 3.77 -8.60 -2.26
C SER A 184 3.32 -8.51 -0.80
N GLN A 185 2.52 -7.52 -0.43
CA GLN A 185 1.95 -7.40 0.92
C GLN A 185 0.72 -8.30 1.10
N VAL A 186 -0.07 -8.48 0.05
CA VAL A 186 -1.21 -9.40 0.04
C VAL A 186 -0.74 -10.86 0.06
N GLY A 187 0.31 -11.17 -0.69
CA GLY A 187 0.92 -12.50 -0.79
C GLY A 187 0.07 -13.48 -1.59
N SER A 188 -0.96 -14.07 -0.99
CA SER A 188 -1.85 -15.04 -1.64
C SER A 188 -3.32 -14.68 -1.39
N GLY A 189 -4.22 -15.31 -2.12
CA GLY A 189 -5.67 -15.09 -2.00
C GLY A 189 -6.19 -14.05 -3.00
N ILE A 190 -7.31 -13.45 -2.65
CA ILE A 190 -8.01 -12.49 -3.52
C ILE A 190 -7.63 -11.07 -3.14
N LEU A 191 -7.35 -10.29 -4.17
CA LEU A 191 -7.19 -8.84 -4.12
C LEU A 191 -8.40 -8.20 -4.82
N ASN A 192 -9.07 -7.31 -4.13
CA ASN A 192 -10.14 -6.50 -4.70
C ASN A 192 -9.59 -5.14 -5.12
N MET A 193 -9.88 -4.73 -6.36
CA MET A 193 -9.53 -3.41 -6.86
C MET A 193 -10.79 -2.69 -7.30
N SER A 194 -11.04 -1.52 -6.71
CA SER A 194 -12.16 -0.64 -7.04
C SER A 194 -11.66 0.54 -7.85
N LEU A 195 -12.26 0.76 -9.00
CA LEU A 195 -11.92 1.79 -9.98
C LEU A 195 -13.12 2.71 -10.22
N LYS A 196 -12.85 3.96 -10.61
CA LYS A 196 -13.88 4.90 -11.05
C LYS A 196 -13.73 5.20 -12.55
N ASP A 197 -12.62 5.75 -12.94
CA ASP A 197 -12.28 6.15 -14.30
C ASP A 197 -10.76 6.15 -14.51
N SER A 198 -10.28 6.56 -15.67
CA SER A 198 -8.85 6.58 -16.03
C SER A 198 -8.00 7.57 -15.25
N GLY A 199 -8.59 8.51 -14.54
CA GLY A 199 -7.90 9.59 -13.83
C GLY A 199 -8.03 9.53 -12.31
N ALA A 200 -8.96 8.73 -11.79
CA ALA A 200 -9.20 8.60 -10.36
C ALA A 200 -8.26 7.57 -9.72
N PRO A 201 -7.85 7.77 -8.45
CA PRO A 201 -7.06 6.78 -7.72
C PRO A 201 -7.81 5.45 -7.60
N ALA A 202 -7.08 4.34 -7.71
CA ALA A 202 -7.61 3.01 -7.41
C ALA A 202 -7.58 2.74 -5.91
N LEU A 203 -8.63 2.10 -5.40
CA LEU A 203 -8.67 1.56 -4.05
C LEU A 203 -8.46 0.04 -4.11
N ILE A 204 -7.51 -0.46 -3.36
CA ILE A 204 -7.22 -1.89 -3.25
C ILE A 204 -7.51 -2.34 -1.82
N SER A 205 -8.22 -3.44 -1.69
CA SER A 205 -8.58 -4.06 -0.41
C SER A 205 -8.40 -5.57 -0.46
N ILE A 206 -8.28 -6.17 0.70
CA ILE A 206 -8.09 -7.60 0.88
C ILE A 206 -9.34 -8.12 1.59
N PRO A 207 -10.15 -9.02 0.98
CA PRO A 207 -11.36 -9.53 1.61
C PRO A 207 -11.13 -10.16 2.97
N ASP A 208 -10.01 -10.88 3.13
CA ASP A 208 -9.64 -11.57 4.37
C ASP A 208 -8.96 -10.64 5.40
N ASP A 209 -8.63 -9.40 5.02
CA ASP A 209 -8.08 -8.37 5.90
C ASP A 209 -8.76 -7.00 5.64
N PRO A 210 -9.96 -6.80 6.17
CA PRO A 210 -10.72 -5.55 5.97
C PRO A 210 -10.09 -4.34 6.67
N GLU A 211 -9.12 -4.55 7.53
CA GLU A 211 -8.41 -3.48 8.25
C GLU A 211 -7.29 -2.85 7.41
N SER A 212 -6.87 -3.51 6.34
CA SER A 212 -5.83 -3.03 5.43
C SER A 212 -6.40 -2.55 4.10
N LEU A 213 -5.91 -1.42 3.63
CA LEU A 213 -6.23 -0.87 2.31
C LEU A 213 -5.00 -0.19 1.69
N PHE A 214 -5.03 -0.12 0.35
CA PHE A 214 -4.02 0.59 -0.43
C PHE A 214 -4.70 1.52 -1.44
N VAL A 215 -4.08 2.66 -1.69
CA VAL A 215 -4.50 3.59 -2.75
C VAL A 215 -3.35 3.75 -3.74
N LEU A 216 -3.64 3.63 -5.02
CA LEU A 216 -2.67 3.87 -6.10
C LEU A 216 -3.14 5.01 -6.99
N MET A 217 -2.28 6.01 -7.17
CA MET A 217 -2.53 7.08 -8.13
C MET A 217 -2.29 6.58 -9.55
N PRO A 218 -3.17 6.91 -10.50
CA PRO A 218 -2.98 6.52 -11.89
C PRO A 218 -1.82 7.30 -12.53
N MET A 219 -1.25 6.70 -13.56
CA MET A 219 -0.28 7.32 -14.46
C MET A 219 -0.91 7.54 -15.83
N ARG A 220 -0.48 8.60 -16.51
CA ARG A 220 -0.83 8.78 -17.93
C ARG A 220 -0.10 7.74 -18.78
N VAL A 221 -0.82 7.04 -19.62
CA VAL A 221 -0.37 6.00 -20.53
C VAL A 221 -0.82 6.31 -21.97
#